data_2bbbac50688aa024354c22cc0e308ed7
#
_entry.id   2bbbac50688aa024354c22cc0e308ed7
#
_cell.length_a   1.000
_cell.length_b   1.000
_cell.length_c   1.000
_cell.angle_alpha   90.00
_cell.angle_beta   90.00
_cell.angle_gamma   90.00
#
_symmetry.space_group_name_H-M   'P 1'
#
loop_
_entity.id
_entity.type
_entity.pdbx_description
1 polymer ?
#
loop_
_entity_poly.entity_id
_entity_poly.type
_entity_poly.pdbx_seq_one_letter_code
_entity_poly.pdbx_strand_id
1 'polypeptide(L)'
;MPSLSAISATSEPIAGHDEEAARREAAARATSALPLSLSTARRVRLWGRTDPNAELIQYAEAWARKIQFNTPIDLVREIAKRPHNTPMLTVAIRRDGSVESVTFHLSSGVPEIDDEIRRIVQSHANYPAFPPALARDYDVIEIRRTWYLQDAVRLY
;
A
#
# COMPACT_ATOMS: atom_id res chain seq x y z
N MET A 1 43.08 -19.79 3.30
CA MET A 1 42.62 -19.68 3.29
C MET A 1 41.97 -19.10 3.28
N PRO A 2 42.14 -18.97 3.22
CA PRO A 2 41.48 -18.44 3.32
C PRO A 2 40.53 -18.00 3.07
N SER A 3 40.65 -17.97 3.07
CA SER A 3 39.85 -17.67 2.85
C SER A 3 38.86 -17.50 2.80
N LEU A 4 38.98 -17.43 2.85
CA LEU A 4 38.09 -17.31 2.79
C LEU A 4 37.21 -16.81 2.76
N SER A 5 37.42 -16.69 2.74
CA SER A 5 36.63 -16.38 2.67
C SER A 5 35.83 -15.95 2.46
N ALA A 6 35.98 -15.75 2.37
CA ALA A 6 35.27 -15.40 2.17
C ALA A 6 34.34 -15.24 2.11
N ILE A 7 34.46 -15.26 2.25
CA ILE A 7 33.55 -15.17 2.22
C ILE A 7 32.66 -14.75 2.30
N SER A 8 32.74 -14.56 2.35
CA SER A 8 31.91 -14.23 2.40
C SER A 8 31.14 -13.71 2.26
N ALA A 9 31.28 -13.52 2.18
CA ALA A 9 30.58 -13.07 2.10
C ALA A 9 29.66 -12.72 1.88
N THR A 10 29.78 -12.71 1.80
CA THR A 10 28.98 -12.42 1.58
C THR A 10 27.98 -12.14 1.67
N SER A 11 27.92 -12.11 1.84
CA SER A 11 27.08 -11.91 1.92
C SER A 11 26.29 -11.24 1.94
N GLU A 12 26.30 -10.96 1.80
CA GLU A 12 25.60 -10.40 1.77
C GLU A 12 24.73 -10.03 1.62
N PRO A 13 24.76 -10.01 1.61
CA PRO A 13 23.91 -9.59 1.54
C PRO A 13 23.03 -9.32 1.37
N ILE A 14 23.05 -9.36 1.26
CA ILE A 14 22.35 -9.27 1.05
C ILE A 14 21.36 -9.13 1.08
N ALA A 15 21.31 -9.15 1.18
CA ALA A 15 20.51 -9.16 1.16
C ALA A 15 19.65 -8.83 1.21
N GLY A 16 19.60 -8.48 1.05
CA GLY A 16 18.86 -8.37 0.98
C GLY A 16 18.15 -7.97 0.67
N HIS A 17 18.17 -7.59 0.23
CA HIS A 17 17.67 -7.32 -0.20
C HIS A 17 16.65 -7.14 -0.33
N ASP A 18 16.52 -7.08 -0.56
CA ASP A 18 15.68 -6.88 -0.60
C ASP A 18 15.34 -6.30 0.06
N GLU A 19 15.48 -5.94 0.40
CA GLU A 19 15.30 -5.50 0.95
C GLU A 19 15.55 -4.71 1.01
N GLU A 20 15.78 -4.34 0.60
CA GLU A 20 15.86 -3.75 0.43
C GLU A 20 15.41 -3.25 -0.05
N ALA A 21 15.46 -3.22 -0.52
CA ALA A 21 15.04 -2.88 -1.14
C ALA A 21 14.44 -2.36 -0.93
N ALA A 22 14.31 -2.31 -0.76
CA ALA A 22 13.85 -2.06 -0.61
C ALA A 22 14.11 -1.40 -0.04
N ARG A 23 14.36 -1.24 0.09
CA ARG A 23 14.74 -0.81 0.55
C ARG A 23 15.16 -0.15 0.14
N ARG A 24 15.06 0.22 -0.42
CA ARG A 24 15.27 0.67 -0.94
C ARG A 24 14.81 1.11 -1.40
N GLU A 25 14.54 1.38 -1.52
CA GLU A 25 14.12 1.59 -1.90
C GLU A 25 13.89 2.10 -1.54
N ALA A 26 14.03 2.38 -1.19
CA ALA A 26 13.91 2.61 -0.92
C ALA A 26 14.04 3.28 -0.72
N ALA A 27 14.22 3.59 -0.74
CA ALA A 27 14.41 3.87 -0.74
C ALA A 27 14.21 4.47 -1.11
N ALA A 28 14.22 4.75 -1.32
CA ALA A 28 14.17 4.94 -1.70
C ALA A 28 13.93 5.43 -1.92
N ARG A 29 13.99 5.93 -2.10
CA ARG A 29 13.93 6.12 -2.18
C ARG A 29 13.98 6.69 -1.90
N ALA A 30 14.11 7.07 -1.77
CA ALA A 30 14.17 7.37 -1.41
C ALA A 30 14.09 8.10 -1.26
N THR A 31 14.15 8.57 -1.28
CA THR A 31 14.21 8.95 -1.14
C THR A 31 14.13 9.56 -1.21
N SER A 32 14.19 10.07 -1.38
CA SER A 32 14.29 10.37 -1.36
C SER A 32 14.54 10.95 -1.09
N ALA A 33 14.82 11.39 -0.95
CA ALA A 33 15.20 11.61 -0.41
C ALA A 33 15.58 12.09 0.17
N LEU A 34 15.85 12.24 0.56
CA LEU A 34 16.23 12.32 1.39
C LEU A 34 16.47 12.27 1.94
N PRO A 35 16.87 12.25 2.04
CA PRO A 35 17.03 11.87 2.84
C PRO A 35 17.02 11.93 3.42
N LEU A 36 17.08 12.05 3.63
CA LEU A 36 16.98 11.91 4.41
C LEU A 36 16.42 11.66 4.85
N SER A 37 16.52 11.22 4.79
CA SER A 37 16.03 10.86 5.31
C SER A 37 15.56 10.80 5.88
N LEU A 38 16.51 10.01 5.46
CA LEU A 38 15.95 10.25 6.63
C LEU A 38 14.65 10.75 6.64
N SER A 39 13.87 10.04 6.66
CA SER A 39 12.56 10.56 6.53
C SER A 39 12.02 11.06 7.87
N THR A 40 11.56 12.32 7.88
CA THR A 40 10.85 12.86 9.03
C THR A 40 9.34 12.74 8.84
N ALA A 41 8.88 12.05 7.80
CA ALA A 41 7.45 11.91 7.54
C ALA A 41 6.77 11.19 8.69
N ARG A 42 5.67 11.76 9.16
CA ARG A 42 4.88 11.19 10.25
C ARG A 42 3.86 10.25 9.64
N ARG A 43 4.06 8.97 9.84
CA ARG A 43 3.26 7.92 9.23
C ARG A 43 2.41 7.23 10.29
N VAL A 44 1.17 6.91 9.94
CA VAL A 44 0.31 6.11 10.80
C VAL A 44 -0.20 4.92 10.01
N ARG A 45 -0.34 3.78 10.66
CA ARG A 45 -0.82 2.54 10.06
C ARG A 45 -2.19 2.22 10.61
N LEU A 46 -3.13 2.00 9.70
CA LEU A 46 -4.47 1.57 10.06
C LEU A 46 -4.71 0.20 9.46
N TRP A 47 -4.67 -0.81 10.33
CA TRP A 47 -4.84 -2.20 9.91
C TRP A 47 -6.22 -2.67 10.36
N GLY A 48 -7.06 -2.95 9.37
CA GLY A 48 -8.43 -3.31 9.64
C GLY A 48 -9.31 -2.08 9.77
N ARG A 49 -10.41 -2.22 10.50
CA ARG A 49 -11.47 -1.20 10.50
C ARG A 49 -11.72 -0.59 11.88
N THR A 50 -10.82 -0.83 12.82
CA THR A 50 -10.97 -0.29 14.17
C THR A 50 -9.70 0.41 14.60
N ASP A 51 -9.86 1.54 15.29
CA ASP A 51 -8.75 2.32 15.82
C ASP A 51 -9.35 3.30 16.81
N PRO A 52 -8.63 3.68 17.91
CA PRO A 52 -9.14 4.67 18.84
C PRO A 52 -9.36 6.05 18.21
N ASN A 53 -8.65 6.37 17.13
CA ASN A 53 -8.79 7.65 16.45
C ASN A 53 -9.96 7.59 15.47
N ALA A 54 -11.10 8.17 15.87
CA ALA A 54 -12.30 8.15 15.05
C ALA A 54 -12.13 8.86 13.71
N GLU A 55 -11.33 9.92 13.66
CA GLU A 55 -11.09 10.64 12.41
C GLU A 55 -10.30 9.82 11.42
N LEU A 56 -9.37 9.01 11.92
CA LEU A 56 -8.60 8.10 11.08
C LEU A 56 -9.51 7.04 10.47
N ILE A 57 -10.41 6.48 11.29
CA ILE A 57 -11.42 5.52 10.80
C ILE A 57 -12.31 6.16 9.75
N GLN A 58 -12.79 7.37 10.01
CA GLN A 58 -13.66 8.07 9.05
C GLN A 58 -12.97 8.31 7.72
N TYR A 59 -11.69 8.69 7.76
CA TYR A 59 -10.94 8.91 6.54
C TYR A 59 -10.80 7.60 5.74
N ALA A 60 -10.45 6.52 6.41
CA ALA A 60 -10.28 5.23 5.76
C ALA A 60 -11.58 4.72 5.17
N GLU A 61 -12.72 4.93 5.87
CA GLU A 61 -14.02 4.53 5.36
C GLU A 61 -14.42 5.36 4.14
N ALA A 62 -14.13 6.64 4.14
CA ALA A 62 -14.41 7.50 2.98
C ALA A 62 -13.55 7.09 1.78
N TRP A 63 -12.29 6.77 2.02
CA TRP A 63 -11.39 6.26 0.99
C TRP A 63 -11.93 4.96 0.40
N ALA A 64 -12.31 4.02 1.25
CA ALA A 64 -12.83 2.73 0.82
C ALA A 64 -14.13 2.89 0.02
N ARG A 65 -15.02 3.77 0.49
CA ARG A 65 -16.28 4.02 -0.21
C ARG A 65 -16.06 4.60 -1.60
N LYS A 66 -15.08 5.51 -1.74
CA LYS A 66 -14.80 6.08 -3.05
C LYS A 66 -14.43 4.99 -4.05
N ILE A 67 -13.64 4.02 -3.62
CA ILE A 67 -13.27 2.89 -4.47
C ILE A 67 -14.49 2.00 -4.74
N GLN A 68 -15.20 1.60 -3.68
CA GLN A 68 -16.30 0.64 -3.80
C GLN A 68 -17.44 1.16 -4.64
N PHE A 69 -17.79 2.45 -4.51
CA PHE A 69 -18.92 3.01 -5.20
C PHE A 69 -18.61 3.44 -6.63
N ASN A 70 -17.35 3.57 -6.99
CA ASN A 70 -16.96 4.08 -8.30
C ASN A 70 -16.23 3.05 -9.16
N THR A 71 -16.09 1.82 -8.70
CA THR A 71 -15.51 0.76 -9.51
C THR A 71 -16.63 0.03 -10.24
N PRO A 72 -16.58 -0.03 -11.58
CA PRO A 72 -17.67 -0.67 -12.35
C PRO A 72 -17.87 -2.13 -11.97
N ILE A 73 -19.10 -2.52 -11.72
CA ILE A 73 -19.43 -3.89 -11.34
C ILE A 73 -19.04 -4.88 -12.43
N ASP A 74 -19.22 -4.51 -13.69
CA ASP A 74 -18.86 -5.39 -14.80
C ASP A 74 -17.37 -5.70 -14.83
N LEU A 75 -16.54 -4.71 -14.52
CA LEU A 75 -15.10 -4.91 -14.42
C LEU A 75 -14.77 -5.91 -13.31
N VAL A 76 -15.39 -5.74 -12.14
CA VAL A 76 -15.15 -6.63 -10.99
C VAL A 76 -15.58 -8.05 -11.32
N ARG A 77 -16.74 -8.21 -11.94
CA ARG A 77 -17.23 -9.55 -12.33
C ARG A 77 -16.30 -10.22 -13.31
N GLU A 78 -15.77 -9.45 -14.25
CA GLU A 78 -14.85 -10.00 -15.24
C GLU A 78 -13.57 -10.50 -14.59
N ILE A 79 -13.01 -9.70 -13.67
CA ILE A 79 -11.81 -10.10 -12.94
C ILE A 79 -12.09 -11.33 -12.08
N ALA A 80 -13.22 -11.36 -11.43
CA ALA A 80 -13.56 -12.40 -10.46
C ALA A 80 -13.83 -13.76 -11.09
N LYS A 81 -14.03 -13.82 -12.40
CA LYS A 81 -14.23 -15.09 -13.12
C LYS A 81 -13.01 -16.00 -12.99
N ARG A 82 -11.82 -15.44 -12.86
CA ARG A 82 -10.60 -16.21 -12.77
C ARG A 82 -10.41 -16.70 -11.34
N PRO A 83 -10.06 -17.98 -11.14
CA PRO A 83 -9.75 -18.45 -9.78
C PRO A 83 -8.62 -17.60 -9.19
N HIS A 84 -8.83 -17.13 -7.98
CA HIS A 84 -7.87 -16.24 -7.33
C HIS A 84 -8.01 -16.34 -5.83
N ASN A 85 -6.93 -15.94 -5.13
CA ASN A 85 -6.96 -15.78 -3.68
C ASN A 85 -7.48 -14.39 -3.34
N THR A 86 -7.92 -14.21 -2.12
CA THR A 86 -8.35 -12.90 -1.62
C THR A 86 -7.12 -12.09 -1.27
N PRO A 87 -6.81 -11.03 -2.01
CA PRO A 87 -5.60 -10.27 -1.75
C PRO A 87 -5.73 -9.35 -0.54
N MET A 88 -4.60 -9.10 0.10
CA MET A 88 -4.50 -8.11 1.17
C MET A 88 -3.38 -7.16 0.83
N LEU A 89 -3.67 -5.86 0.86
CA LEU A 89 -2.70 -4.85 0.50
C LEU A 89 -2.81 -3.62 1.37
N THR A 90 -1.73 -2.85 1.39
CA THR A 90 -1.67 -1.56 2.04
C THR A 90 -1.54 -0.48 0.98
N VAL A 91 -2.40 0.52 1.06
CA VAL A 91 -2.29 1.72 0.23
C VAL A 91 -1.84 2.86 1.13
N ALA A 92 -0.74 3.49 0.76
CA ALA A 92 -0.22 4.64 1.51
C ALA A 92 -0.67 5.91 0.81
N ILE A 93 -1.39 6.77 1.55
CA ILE A 93 -1.96 8.00 1.05
C ILE A 93 -1.23 9.18 1.67
N ARG A 94 -0.81 10.12 0.84
CA ARG A 94 -0.18 11.36 1.32
C ARG A 94 -1.25 12.36 1.74
N ARG A 95 -0.81 13.37 2.47
CA ARG A 95 -1.69 14.40 3.04
C ARG A 95 -2.57 15.08 2.00
N ASP A 96 -2.07 15.22 0.77
CA ASP A 96 -2.83 15.85 -0.32
C ASP A 96 -3.79 14.90 -1.03
N GLY A 97 -3.86 13.65 -0.59
CA GLY A 97 -4.72 12.64 -1.20
C GLY A 97 -4.06 11.83 -2.31
N SER A 98 -2.83 12.12 -2.64
CA SER A 98 -2.12 11.33 -3.66
C SER A 98 -1.67 10.00 -3.09
N VAL A 99 -1.50 9.01 -3.97
CA VAL A 99 -1.07 7.67 -3.56
C VAL A 99 0.45 7.61 -3.58
N GLU A 100 1.02 7.26 -2.43
CA GLU A 100 2.46 7.07 -2.34
C GLU A 100 2.87 5.69 -2.84
N SER A 101 2.14 4.66 -2.41
CA SER A 101 2.49 3.29 -2.76
C SER A 101 1.31 2.35 -2.57
N VAL A 102 1.40 1.21 -3.26
CA VAL A 102 0.48 0.08 -3.10
C VAL A 102 1.34 -1.15 -2.86
N THR A 103 1.20 -1.78 -1.71
CA THR A 103 2.01 -2.92 -1.32
C THR A 103 1.12 -4.13 -1.04
N PHE A 104 1.33 -5.21 -1.79
CA PHE A 104 0.59 -6.45 -1.58
C PHE A 104 1.27 -7.27 -0.48
N HIS A 105 0.50 -7.66 0.51
CA HIS A 105 0.94 -8.60 1.55
C HIS A 105 0.54 -10.01 1.19
N LEU A 106 -0.64 -10.16 0.57
CA LEU A 106 -1.11 -11.41 -0.01
C LEU A 106 -1.58 -11.10 -1.42
N SER A 107 -0.97 -11.74 -2.41
CA SER A 107 -1.36 -11.58 -3.80
C SER A 107 -2.63 -12.35 -4.09
N SER A 108 -3.38 -11.92 -5.09
CA SER A 108 -4.49 -12.72 -5.62
C SER A 108 -4.00 -14.03 -6.25
N GLY A 109 -2.70 -14.12 -6.52
CA GLY A 109 -2.12 -15.25 -7.24
C GLY A 109 -2.24 -15.09 -8.77
N VAL A 110 -2.86 -14.03 -9.23
CA VAL A 110 -3.04 -13.74 -10.66
C VAL A 110 -2.48 -12.33 -10.91
N PRO A 111 -1.32 -12.22 -11.60
CA PRO A 111 -0.70 -10.92 -11.82
C PRO A 111 -1.62 -9.88 -12.45
N GLU A 112 -2.48 -10.30 -13.37
CA GLU A 112 -3.41 -9.39 -14.04
C GLU A 112 -4.44 -8.82 -13.07
N ILE A 113 -4.86 -9.61 -12.07
CA ILE A 113 -5.78 -9.12 -11.04
C ILE A 113 -5.07 -8.12 -10.14
N ASP A 114 -3.85 -8.44 -9.71
CA ASP A 114 -3.08 -7.52 -8.88
C ASP A 114 -2.84 -6.20 -9.61
N ASP A 115 -2.51 -6.26 -10.90
CA ASP A 115 -2.30 -5.06 -11.70
C ASP A 115 -3.59 -4.25 -11.85
N GLU A 116 -4.73 -4.93 -11.99
CA GLU A 116 -6.01 -4.25 -12.08
C GLU A 116 -6.36 -3.54 -10.78
N ILE A 117 -6.07 -4.17 -9.64
CA ILE A 117 -6.26 -3.54 -8.34
C ILE A 117 -5.42 -2.27 -8.23
N ARG A 118 -4.16 -2.32 -8.67
CA ARG A 118 -3.32 -1.11 -8.69
C ARG A 118 -3.93 -0.02 -9.56
N ARG A 119 -4.45 -0.38 -10.72
CA ARG A 119 -5.11 0.58 -11.61
C ARG A 119 -6.34 1.18 -10.96
N ILE A 120 -7.14 0.35 -10.28
CA ILE A 120 -8.34 0.84 -9.58
C ILE A 120 -7.94 1.87 -8.52
N VAL A 121 -6.94 1.56 -7.71
CA VAL A 121 -6.47 2.49 -6.68
C VAL A 121 -6.00 3.80 -7.30
N GLN A 122 -5.20 3.73 -8.34
CA GLN A 122 -4.66 4.93 -8.99
C GLN A 122 -5.72 5.72 -9.72
N SER A 123 -6.71 5.06 -10.31
CA SER A 123 -7.75 5.73 -11.09
C SER A 123 -8.65 6.61 -10.23
N HIS A 124 -8.75 6.34 -8.94
CA HIS A 124 -9.57 7.12 -8.01
C HIS A 124 -8.77 8.17 -7.25
N ALA A 125 -7.46 8.24 -7.44
CA ALA A 125 -6.67 9.32 -6.89
C ALA A 125 -6.98 10.61 -7.70
N ASN A 126 -6.93 11.82 -7.12
CA ASN A 126 -6.55 12.00 -5.72
C ASN A 126 -7.74 11.77 -4.82
N TYR A 127 -7.46 11.12 -3.70
CA TYR A 127 -8.45 10.95 -2.66
C TYR A 127 -8.60 12.26 -1.88
N PRO A 128 -9.58 12.37 -0.98
CA PRO A 128 -9.71 13.60 -0.20
C PRO A 128 -8.43 13.92 0.54
N ALA A 129 -8.05 15.19 0.57
CA ALA A 129 -6.94 15.64 1.40
C ALA A 129 -7.27 15.37 2.86
N PHE A 130 -6.24 15.16 3.69
CA PHE A 130 -6.48 14.93 5.10
C PHE A 130 -7.19 16.14 5.71
N PRO A 131 -8.25 15.91 6.52
CA PRO A 131 -8.83 17.02 7.27
C PRO A 131 -7.82 17.58 8.25
N PRO A 132 -8.00 18.82 8.72
CA PRO A 132 -7.01 19.50 9.57
C PRO A 132 -6.56 18.68 10.77
N ALA A 133 -7.45 17.96 11.40
CA ALA A 133 -7.10 17.15 12.57
C ALA A 133 -6.12 16.04 12.25
N LEU A 134 -6.22 15.44 11.06
CA LEU A 134 -5.26 14.41 10.62
C LEU A 134 -4.01 15.03 10.02
N ALA A 135 -4.18 16.11 9.25
CA ALA A 135 -3.04 16.78 8.59
C ALA A 135 -2.06 17.34 9.60
N ARG A 136 -2.56 17.75 10.78
CA ARG A 136 -1.72 18.26 11.84
C ARG A 136 -0.77 17.20 12.38
N ASP A 137 -1.22 15.95 12.44
CA ASP A 137 -0.48 14.87 13.09
C ASP A 137 0.23 13.95 12.14
N TYR A 138 -0.24 13.81 10.88
CA TYR A 138 0.26 12.80 9.96
C TYR A 138 0.54 13.35 8.59
N ASP A 139 1.61 12.84 7.98
CA ASP A 139 1.95 13.14 6.58
C ASP A 139 1.51 12.03 5.65
N VAL A 140 1.44 10.79 6.16
CA VAL A 140 1.05 9.62 5.38
C VAL A 140 0.18 8.71 6.24
N ILE A 141 -0.91 8.23 5.66
CA ILE A 141 -1.76 7.21 6.28
C ILE A 141 -1.63 5.94 5.45
N GLU A 142 -1.28 4.83 6.11
CA GLU A 142 -1.16 3.52 5.46
C GLU A 142 -2.39 2.71 5.83
N ILE A 143 -3.23 2.44 4.82
CA ILE A 143 -4.50 1.74 5.02
C ILE A 143 -4.35 0.31 4.49
N ARG A 144 -4.45 -0.67 5.40
CA ARG A 144 -4.40 -2.09 5.01
C ARG A 144 -5.80 -2.64 5.00
N ARG A 145 -6.19 -3.22 3.87
CA ARG A 145 -7.50 -3.85 3.71
C ARG A 145 -7.39 -5.15 2.92
N THR A 146 -8.31 -6.06 3.22
CA THR A 146 -8.51 -7.27 2.43
C THR A 146 -9.54 -6.95 1.35
N TRP A 147 -9.25 -7.30 0.11
CA TRP A 147 -10.09 -6.96 -1.04
C TRP A 147 -10.88 -8.18 -1.48
N TYR A 148 -12.19 -8.10 -1.36
CA TYR A 148 -13.09 -9.14 -1.84
C TYR A 148 -13.63 -8.74 -3.20
N LEU A 149 -13.45 -9.62 -4.19
CA LEU A 149 -13.80 -9.37 -5.60
C LEU A 149 -14.76 -10.47 -6.04
N GLN A 150 -16.04 -10.19 -6.04
CA GLN A 150 -17.06 -11.11 -6.55
C GLN A 150 -18.04 -10.33 -7.38
N ASP A 151 -19.15 -9.89 -6.77
CA ASP A 151 -20.14 -9.08 -7.48
C ASP A 151 -19.76 -7.60 -7.46
N ALA A 152 -18.95 -7.20 -6.50
CA ALA A 152 -18.47 -5.83 -6.34
C ALA A 152 -17.18 -5.85 -5.55
N VAL A 153 -16.46 -4.73 -5.57
CA VAL A 153 -15.28 -4.56 -4.72
C VAL A 153 -15.74 -4.27 -3.30
N ARG A 154 -15.20 -5.02 -2.34
CA ARG A 154 -15.43 -4.77 -0.92
C ARG A 154 -14.11 -4.80 -0.19
N LEU A 155 -13.83 -3.75 0.58
CA LEU A 155 -12.58 -3.57 1.30
C LEU A 155 -12.83 -3.75 2.80
N TYR A 156 -12.26 -4.77 3.36
CA TYR A 156 -12.33 -5.08 4.80
C TYR A 156 -10.90 -5.05 5.39
#